data_f6b5b9c9a45962c2a7fd89343278fbbe
#
_entry.id   f6b5b9c9a45962c2a7fd89343278fbbe
#
_cell.length_a   1.000
_cell.length_b   1.000
_cell.length_c   1.000
_cell.angle_alpha   90.00
_cell.angle_beta   90.00
_cell.angle_gamma   90.00
#
_symmetry.space_group_name_H-M   'P 1'
#
loop_
_entity.id
_entity.type
_entity.pdbx_description
1 polymer ?
#
loop_
_entity_poly.entity_id
_entity_poly.type
_entity_poly.pdbx_seq_one_letter_code
_entity_poly.pdbx_strand_id
1 'polypeptide(L)'
;LRYWKMDNGTGSLKKYKPGVKFIQISTDEVYGTLGREGLFTEETNLAPNNPYSASKAAADMMVRAYYKTYGLPINITRCTNNYGPYQHQEKLIPLIIYNALKNKALPIYGDGKQVRDWLHVWDHSSAIDLVFHRGQIGEVYNIGGNNERENIEIVRFILKFLGKGEENIAYIEDRLGHDRRYAIDSNKIKSQLGWQPLYSFEEGIKDTIRWY
;
A
#
# COMPACT_ATOMS: atom_id res chain seq x y z
N LEU A 1 14.85 16.29 12.48
CA LEU A 1 14.77 15.90 13.90
C LEU A 1 15.27 16.99 14.85
N ARG A 2 16.25 17.83 14.48
CA ARG A 2 16.81 18.89 15.35
C ARG A 2 15.72 19.83 15.90
N TYR A 3 14.76 20.22 15.07
CA TYR A 3 13.66 21.13 15.45
C TYR A 3 12.57 20.48 16.31
N TRP A 4 12.53 19.14 16.37
CA TRP A 4 11.52 18.39 17.13
C TRP A 4 11.97 18.09 18.56
N LYS A 5 13.27 18.24 18.86
CA LYS A 5 13.80 18.00 20.19
C LYS A 5 13.55 19.19 21.12
N MET A 6 13.24 18.90 22.35
CA MET A 6 13.33 19.88 23.42
C MET A 6 14.77 19.89 23.95
N ASP A 7 15.36 21.06 24.04
CA ASP A 7 16.69 21.23 24.62
C ASP A 7 16.58 21.17 26.14
N ASN A 8 16.96 20.06 26.75
CA ASN A 8 16.86 19.85 28.20
C ASN A 8 18.23 19.86 28.86
N GLY A 9 19.25 20.51 28.30
CA GLY A 9 20.50 20.91 28.95
C GLY A 9 21.37 19.86 29.63
N THR A 10 20.94 18.62 29.82
CA THR A 10 21.68 17.54 30.48
C THR A 10 21.31 16.17 29.92
N GLY A 11 22.16 15.62 29.24
CA GLY A 11 22.62 14.29 28.81
C GLY A 11 21.76 13.03 28.92
N SER A 12 20.44 13.03 29.10
CA SER A 12 19.68 11.78 29.06
C SER A 12 18.27 11.96 28.53
N LEU A 13 17.86 11.04 27.64
CA LEU A 13 16.54 10.92 26.99
C LEU A 13 16.04 12.22 26.35
N LYS A 14 16.37 12.37 25.08
CA LYS A 14 15.87 13.50 24.26
C LYS A 14 14.36 13.49 24.23
N LYS A 15 13.75 14.43 24.94
CA LYS A 15 12.31 14.65 24.85
C LYS A 15 11.99 15.33 23.53
N TYR A 16 10.97 14.82 22.85
CA TYR A 16 10.42 15.46 21.66
C TYR A 16 9.31 16.43 22.07
N LYS A 17 9.09 17.48 21.27
CA LYS A 17 8.00 18.42 21.48
C LYS A 17 6.66 17.68 21.47
N PRO A 18 5.69 18.07 22.31
CA PRO A 18 4.34 17.51 22.28
C PRO A 18 3.73 17.65 20.88
N GLY A 19 2.98 16.64 20.45
CA GLY A 19 2.26 16.65 19.17
C GLY A 19 3.10 16.35 17.93
N VAL A 20 4.43 16.18 18.04
CA VAL A 20 5.23 15.73 16.89
C VAL A 20 5.16 14.22 16.75
N LYS A 21 5.01 13.75 15.53
CA LYS A 21 5.03 12.32 15.17
C LYS A 21 5.63 12.14 13.80
N PHE A 22 6.44 11.13 13.62
CA PHE A 22 6.96 10.70 12.32
C PHE A 22 6.16 9.48 11.83
N ILE A 23 5.61 9.56 10.64
CA ILE A 23 4.95 8.41 10.00
C ILE A 23 5.80 7.93 8.84
N GLN A 24 6.16 6.65 8.88
CA GLN A 24 6.76 5.93 7.76
C GLN A 24 5.63 5.29 6.96
N ILE A 25 5.41 5.77 5.74
CA ILE A 25 4.50 5.14 4.79
C ILE A 25 5.28 4.05 4.06
N SER A 26 4.96 2.81 4.34
CA SER A 26 5.59 1.61 3.80
C SER A 26 4.62 0.83 2.91
N THR A 27 4.88 -0.43 2.65
CA THR A 27 4.16 -1.30 1.73
C THR A 27 4.07 -2.71 2.30
N ASP A 28 3.07 -3.48 1.91
CA ASP A 28 2.93 -4.90 2.20
C ASP A 28 4.00 -5.76 1.51
N GLU A 29 4.61 -5.26 0.45
CA GLU A 29 5.72 -5.94 -0.25
C GLU A 29 6.93 -6.24 0.64
N VAL A 30 7.07 -5.55 1.79
CA VAL A 30 8.16 -5.81 2.75
C VAL A 30 8.05 -7.18 3.40
N TYR A 31 6.86 -7.79 3.41
CA TYR A 31 6.63 -9.12 3.97
C TYR A 31 7.08 -10.28 3.05
N GLY A 32 7.27 -10.00 1.76
CA GLY A 32 7.55 -11.01 0.75
C GLY A 32 6.30 -11.58 0.10
N THR A 33 6.35 -12.81 -0.39
CA THR A 33 5.23 -13.44 -1.10
C THR A 33 4.43 -14.38 -0.20
N LEU A 34 3.11 -14.38 -0.37
CA LEU A 34 2.22 -15.37 0.23
C LEU A 34 2.02 -16.58 -0.69
N GLY A 35 1.71 -17.72 -0.08
CA GLY A 35 1.11 -18.85 -0.78
C GLY A 35 -0.35 -18.58 -1.18
N ARG A 36 -1.10 -19.66 -1.43
CA ARG A 36 -2.52 -19.54 -1.84
C ARG A 36 -3.42 -19.00 -0.73
N GLU A 37 -3.04 -19.22 0.51
CA GLU A 37 -3.84 -18.89 1.70
C GLU A 37 -3.02 -18.06 2.70
N GLY A 38 -3.69 -17.54 3.73
CA GLY A 38 -3.09 -16.75 4.79
C GLY A 38 -3.09 -15.25 4.48
N LEU A 39 -2.75 -14.48 5.52
CA LEU A 39 -2.61 -13.02 5.50
C LEU A 39 -1.36 -12.63 6.26
N PHE A 40 -0.66 -11.60 5.81
CA PHE A 40 0.40 -10.98 6.60
C PHE A 40 -0.18 -10.15 7.74
N THR A 41 0.31 -10.36 8.94
CA THR A 41 0.03 -9.51 10.10
C THR A 41 1.22 -8.60 10.38
N GLU A 42 1.05 -7.64 11.28
CA GLU A 42 2.16 -6.76 11.69
C GLU A 42 3.30 -7.51 12.40
N GLU A 43 3.03 -8.71 12.90
CA GLU A 43 4.02 -9.61 13.54
C GLU A 43 4.78 -10.49 12.52
N THR A 44 4.36 -10.50 11.26
CA THR A 44 5.02 -11.27 10.21
C THR A 44 6.44 -10.72 9.96
N ASN A 45 7.42 -11.62 9.87
CA ASN A 45 8.80 -11.26 9.56
C ASN A 45 8.92 -10.60 8.18
N LEU A 46 9.81 -9.62 8.07
CA LEU A 46 10.11 -8.99 6.77
C LEU A 46 11.00 -9.90 5.93
N ALA A 47 10.57 -10.18 4.70
CA ALA A 47 11.27 -11.04 3.75
C ALA A 47 11.14 -10.50 2.31
N PRO A 48 11.61 -9.26 2.04
CA PRO A 48 11.45 -8.61 0.74
C PRO A 48 12.19 -9.34 -0.38
N ASN A 49 11.55 -9.51 -1.55
CA ASN A 49 12.07 -10.29 -2.67
C ASN A 49 12.67 -9.44 -3.81
N ASN A 50 12.57 -8.12 -3.75
CA ASN A 50 13.10 -7.24 -4.79
C ASN A 50 13.76 -5.98 -4.17
N PRO A 51 14.59 -5.24 -4.93
CA PRO A 51 15.31 -4.07 -4.41
C PRO A 51 14.40 -2.96 -3.86
N TYR A 52 13.22 -2.74 -4.45
CA TYR A 52 12.26 -1.77 -3.95
C TYR A 52 11.74 -2.17 -2.56
N SER A 53 11.20 -3.37 -2.42
CA SER A 53 10.68 -3.86 -1.14
C SER A 53 11.77 -3.96 -0.08
N ALA A 54 13.00 -4.33 -0.47
CA ALA A 54 14.16 -4.32 0.43
C ALA A 54 14.50 -2.91 0.94
N SER A 55 14.45 -1.90 0.07
CA SER A 55 14.69 -0.51 0.47
C SER A 55 13.62 0.01 1.44
N LYS A 56 12.35 -0.37 1.24
CA LYS A 56 11.24 -0.03 2.13
C LYS A 56 11.35 -0.73 3.48
N ALA A 57 11.73 -2.02 3.49
CA ALA A 57 12.00 -2.76 4.72
C ALA A 57 13.16 -2.16 5.51
N ALA A 58 14.23 -1.76 4.83
CA ALA A 58 15.36 -1.07 5.47
C ALA A 58 14.92 0.27 6.10
N ALA A 59 14.06 1.03 5.43
CA ALA A 59 13.49 2.26 5.98
C ALA A 59 12.64 1.99 7.24
N ASP A 60 11.79 0.95 7.23
CA ASP A 60 11.00 0.52 8.39
C ASP A 60 11.91 0.17 9.59
N MET A 61 12.96 -0.61 9.35
CA MET A 61 13.92 -0.98 10.38
C MET A 61 14.67 0.24 10.93
N MET A 62 15.05 1.18 10.08
CA MET A 62 15.71 2.41 10.50
C MET A 62 14.79 3.26 11.40
N VAL A 63 13.54 3.45 11.00
CA VAL A 63 12.56 4.20 11.77
C VAL A 63 12.30 3.53 13.13
N ARG A 64 12.14 2.20 13.15
CA ARG A 64 12.02 1.42 14.39
C ARG A 64 13.25 1.58 15.29
N ALA A 65 14.46 1.55 14.72
CA ALA A 65 15.71 1.75 15.48
C ALA A 65 15.75 3.15 16.12
N TYR A 66 15.34 4.20 15.41
CA TYR A 66 15.24 5.55 15.95
C TYR A 66 14.24 5.65 17.12
N TYR A 67 13.11 4.95 17.02
CA TYR A 67 12.18 4.84 18.15
C TYR A 67 12.81 4.17 19.35
N LYS A 68 13.39 2.98 19.17
CA LYS A 68 13.98 2.20 20.26
C LYS A 68 15.19 2.88 20.92
N THR A 69 16.05 3.52 20.10
CA THR A 69 17.31 4.12 20.59
C THR A 69 17.10 5.55 21.12
N TYR A 70 16.26 6.33 20.48
CA TYR A 70 16.15 7.76 20.77
C TYR A 70 14.76 8.20 21.22
N GLY A 71 13.80 7.27 21.32
CA GLY A 71 12.41 7.59 21.70
C GLY A 71 11.68 8.45 20.67
N LEU A 72 12.10 8.45 19.38
CA LEU A 72 11.41 9.21 18.34
C LEU A 72 9.95 8.74 18.27
N PRO A 73 8.95 9.62 18.44
CA PRO A 73 7.55 9.22 18.33
C PRO A 73 7.22 8.88 16.88
N ILE A 74 7.02 7.58 16.59
CA ILE A 74 6.80 7.08 15.23
C ILE A 74 5.53 6.24 15.14
N ASN A 75 5.00 6.14 13.92
CA ASN A 75 4.23 4.99 13.46
C ASN A 75 4.74 4.55 12.08
N ILE A 76 4.52 3.28 11.76
CA ILE A 76 4.75 2.72 10.44
C ILE A 76 3.41 2.25 9.90
N THR A 77 3.06 2.61 8.66
CA THR A 77 1.90 2.06 7.97
C THR A 77 2.37 1.22 6.79
N ARG A 78 1.81 0.02 6.64
CA ARG A 78 2.06 -0.87 5.49
C ARG A 78 0.76 -1.05 4.75
N CYS A 79 0.70 -0.52 3.53
CA CYS A 79 -0.52 -0.57 2.74
C CYS A 79 -0.42 -1.54 1.58
N THR A 80 -1.59 -2.01 1.14
CA THR A 80 -1.78 -2.77 -0.08
C THR A 80 -1.76 -1.87 -1.33
N ASN A 81 -2.02 -2.44 -2.51
CA ASN A 81 -2.00 -1.70 -3.77
C ASN A 81 -3.08 -0.60 -3.78
N ASN A 82 -2.64 0.64 -3.89
CA ASN A 82 -3.54 1.78 -4.00
C ASN A 82 -4.03 1.97 -5.44
N TYR A 83 -5.24 2.50 -5.58
CA TYR A 83 -5.78 2.98 -6.84
C TYR A 83 -6.68 4.19 -6.60
N GLY A 84 -6.94 4.97 -7.65
CA GLY A 84 -7.80 6.16 -7.56
C GLY A 84 -7.28 7.32 -8.41
N PRO A 85 -7.87 8.50 -8.23
CA PRO A 85 -7.43 9.74 -8.88
C PRO A 85 -5.95 10.05 -8.65
N TYR A 86 -5.32 10.70 -9.63
CA TYR A 86 -3.92 11.16 -9.60
C TYR A 86 -2.86 10.05 -9.51
N GLN A 87 -3.20 8.77 -9.69
CA GLN A 87 -2.20 7.72 -9.74
C GLN A 87 -1.32 7.86 -10.99
N HIS A 88 -0.02 7.61 -10.85
CA HIS A 88 0.93 7.72 -11.96
C HIS A 88 0.57 6.78 -13.13
N GLN A 89 0.64 7.30 -14.36
CA GLN A 89 0.14 6.64 -15.57
C GLN A 89 0.80 5.29 -15.91
N GLU A 90 1.99 5.00 -15.38
CA GLU A 90 2.65 3.70 -15.58
C GLU A 90 2.09 2.56 -14.72
N LYS A 91 1.25 2.87 -13.71
CA LYS A 91 0.62 1.88 -12.85
C LYS A 91 -0.52 1.16 -13.60
N LEU A 92 -0.80 -0.09 -13.19
CA LEU A 92 -1.72 -0.98 -13.91
C LEU A 92 -3.05 -0.28 -14.29
N ILE A 93 -3.79 0.23 -13.31
CA ILE A 93 -5.13 0.76 -13.55
C ILE A 93 -5.12 1.95 -14.50
N PRO A 94 -4.36 3.05 -14.24
CA PRO A 94 -4.34 4.18 -15.17
C PRO A 94 -3.77 3.83 -16.55
N LEU A 95 -2.77 2.94 -16.61
CA LEU A 95 -2.20 2.50 -17.89
C LEU A 95 -3.24 1.78 -18.75
N ILE A 96 -3.98 0.84 -18.15
CA ILE A 96 -5.04 0.09 -18.86
C ILE A 96 -6.17 1.03 -19.31
N ILE A 97 -6.62 1.95 -18.45
CA ILE A 97 -7.65 2.93 -18.83
C ILE A 97 -7.19 3.76 -20.00
N TYR A 98 -6.00 4.37 -19.91
CA TYR A 98 -5.45 5.22 -20.96
C TYR A 98 -5.28 4.48 -22.30
N ASN A 99 -4.70 3.27 -22.25
CA ASN A 99 -4.48 2.47 -23.46
C ASN A 99 -5.81 1.99 -24.05
N ALA A 100 -6.76 1.55 -23.23
CA ALA A 100 -8.07 1.13 -23.68
C ALA A 100 -8.83 2.27 -24.40
N LEU A 101 -8.82 3.48 -23.83
CA LEU A 101 -9.44 4.65 -24.46
C LEU A 101 -8.82 4.99 -25.82
N LYS A 102 -7.53 4.72 -26.00
CA LYS A 102 -6.79 4.99 -27.25
C LYS A 102 -6.66 3.78 -28.18
N ASN A 103 -7.36 2.66 -27.90
CA ASN A 103 -7.28 1.39 -28.64
C ASN A 103 -5.83 0.88 -28.83
N LYS A 104 -4.98 1.08 -27.80
CA LYS A 104 -3.61 0.58 -27.75
C LYS A 104 -3.53 -0.78 -27.09
N ALA A 105 -2.40 -1.47 -27.25
CA ALA A 105 -2.11 -2.72 -26.56
C ALA A 105 -2.16 -2.54 -25.04
N LEU A 106 -2.76 -3.53 -24.35
CA LEU A 106 -2.93 -3.59 -22.90
C LEU A 106 -1.93 -4.60 -22.34
N PRO A 107 -0.73 -4.16 -21.92
CA PRO A 107 0.32 -5.07 -21.49
C PRO A 107 -0.01 -5.72 -20.17
N ILE A 108 -0.04 -7.05 -20.13
CA ILE A 108 -0.24 -7.87 -18.95
C ILE A 108 1.00 -8.72 -18.70
N TYR A 109 1.63 -8.53 -17.54
CA TYR A 109 2.81 -9.29 -17.15
C TYR A 109 2.47 -10.76 -16.87
N GLY A 110 3.28 -11.68 -17.41
CA GLY A 110 3.13 -13.11 -17.21
C GLY A 110 1.75 -13.62 -17.66
N ASP A 111 1.07 -14.36 -16.79
CA ASP A 111 -0.28 -14.88 -17.03
C ASP A 111 -1.41 -13.96 -16.51
N GLY A 112 -1.07 -12.82 -15.93
CA GLY A 112 -2.01 -11.86 -15.37
C GLY A 112 -2.68 -12.31 -14.07
N LYS A 113 -2.29 -13.44 -13.49
CA LYS A 113 -2.90 -14.02 -12.30
C LYS A 113 -2.18 -13.67 -10.99
N GLN A 114 -1.34 -12.64 -11.01
CA GLN A 114 -0.81 -12.08 -9.77
C GLN A 114 -1.97 -11.46 -8.98
N VAL A 115 -2.11 -11.87 -7.72
CA VAL A 115 -3.18 -11.41 -6.83
C VAL A 115 -2.70 -10.21 -6.01
N ARG A 116 -3.50 -9.17 -6.01
CA ARG A 116 -3.27 -7.97 -5.20
C ARG A 116 -4.53 -7.60 -4.43
N ASP A 117 -4.36 -7.12 -3.23
CA ASP A 117 -5.42 -6.44 -2.48
C ASP A 117 -5.46 -4.97 -2.90
N TRP A 118 -6.64 -4.47 -3.26
CA TRP A 118 -6.81 -3.15 -3.85
C TRP A 118 -7.53 -2.20 -2.88
N LEU A 119 -6.88 -1.08 -2.58
CA LEU A 119 -7.35 -0.07 -1.65
C LEU A 119 -7.54 1.28 -2.35
N HIS A 120 -8.71 1.88 -2.20
CA HIS A 120 -8.95 3.21 -2.75
C HIS A 120 -8.09 4.27 -2.04
N VAL A 121 -7.53 5.22 -2.80
CA VAL A 121 -6.57 6.21 -2.27
C VAL A 121 -7.16 7.09 -1.16
N TRP A 122 -8.45 7.38 -1.20
CA TRP A 122 -9.13 8.13 -0.13
C TRP A 122 -9.20 7.34 1.18
N ASP A 123 -9.45 6.04 1.09
CA ASP A 123 -9.43 5.16 2.27
C ASP A 123 -8.02 5.08 2.86
N HIS A 124 -6.99 4.93 2.02
CA HIS A 124 -5.61 4.95 2.49
C HIS A 124 -5.26 6.28 3.16
N SER A 125 -5.63 7.41 2.57
CA SER A 125 -5.38 8.74 3.14
C SER A 125 -6.08 8.92 4.49
N SER A 126 -7.34 8.46 4.62
CA SER A 126 -8.08 8.51 5.88
C SER A 126 -7.44 7.65 6.97
N ALA A 127 -6.90 6.47 6.60
CA ALA A 127 -6.16 5.62 7.54
C ALA A 127 -4.88 6.29 8.04
N ILE A 128 -4.09 6.90 7.13
CA ILE A 128 -2.87 7.63 7.50
C ILE A 128 -3.20 8.78 8.46
N ASP A 129 -4.22 9.58 8.16
CA ASP A 129 -4.67 10.67 9.00
C ASP A 129 -5.08 10.17 10.40
N LEU A 130 -5.85 9.09 10.45
CA LEU A 130 -6.28 8.49 11.70
C LEU A 130 -5.09 7.95 12.52
N VAL A 131 -4.13 7.27 11.88
CA VAL A 131 -2.90 6.79 12.54
C VAL A 131 -2.05 7.97 13.03
N PHE A 132 -1.98 9.06 12.26
CA PHE A 132 -1.28 10.26 12.70
C PHE A 132 -1.85 10.80 14.02
N HIS A 133 -3.17 10.94 14.10
CA HIS A 133 -3.82 11.54 15.26
C HIS A 133 -4.00 10.57 16.43
N ARG A 134 -4.32 9.30 16.18
CA ARG A 134 -4.77 8.35 17.20
C ARG A 134 -3.92 7.07 17.31
N GLY A 135 -3.00 6.82 16.38
CA GLY A 135 -2.13 5.64 16.41
C GLY A 135 -1.23 5.64 17.64
N GLN A 136 -1.13 4.49 18.30
CA GLN A 136 -0.23 4.30 19.43
C GLN A 136 1.22 4.41 18.97
N ILE A 137 2.01 5.24 19.66
CA ILE A 137 3.41 5.50 19.29
C ILE A 137 4.23 4.21 19.36
N GLY A 138 5.05 4.01 18.34
CA GLY A 138 5.90 2.82 18.19
C GLY A 138 5.26 1.67 17.42
N GLU A 139 3.95 1.73 17.16
CA GLU A 139 3.19 0.68 16.51
C GLU A 139 3.25 0.72 14.98
N VAL A 140 3.13 -0.47 14.39
CA VAL A 140 2.93 -0.71 12.95
C VAL A 140 1.43 -0.96 12.73
N TYR A 141 0.88 -0.46 11.63
CA TYR A 141 -0.49 -0.71 11.20
C TYR A 141 -0.53 -1.15 9.75
N ASN A 142 -1.10 -2.31 9.50
CA ASN A 142 -1.46 -2.77 8.17
C ASN A 142 -2.75 -2.09 7.71
N ILE A 143 -2.76 -1.64 6.44
CA ILE A 143 -3.90 -0.92 5.85
C ILE A 143 -4.24 -1.60 4.52
N GLY A 144 -5.24 -2.48 4.53
CA GLY A 144 -5.69 -3.26 3.39
C GLY A 144 -7.13 -2.99 3.00
N GLY A 145 -7.45 -3.26 1.73
CA GLY A 145 -8.79 -3.11 1.18
C GLY A 145 -9.69 -4.31 1.46
N ASN A 146 -9.12 -5.45 1.86
CA ASN A 146 -9.80 -6.76 1.93
C ASN A 146 -10.46 -7.13 0.59
N ASN A 147 -9.78 -6.86 -0.51
CA ASN A 147 -10.33 -6.92 -1.85
C ASN A 147 -9.29 -7.49 -2.82
N GLU A 148 -8.96 -8.76 -2.59
CA GLU A 148 -8.02 -9.49 -3.43
C GLU A 148 -8.60 -9.76 -4.82
N ARG A 149 -7.83 -9.41 -5.86
CA ARG A 149 -8.19 -9.68 -7.26
C ARG A 149 -6.96 -10.01 -8.08
N GLU A 150 -7.12 -10.87 -9.07
CA GLU A 150 -6.12 -11.06 -10.11
C GLU A 150 -5.99 -9.82 -10.99
N ASN A 151 -4.79 -9.50 -11.45
CA ASN A 151 -4.56 -8.35 -12.32
C ASN A 151 -5.41 -8.41 -13.59
N ILE A 152 -5.61 -9.60 -14.16
CA ILE A 152 -6.44 -9.78 -15.36
C ILE A 152 -7.92 -9.48 -15.10
N GLU A 153 -8.43 -9.73 -13.90
CA GLU A 153 -9.82 -9.39 -13.53
C GLU A 153 -10.03 -7.88 -13.52
N ILE A 154 -9.03 -7.12 -13.04
CA ILE A 154 -9.06 -5.65 -13.06
C ILE A 154 -9.13 -5.14 -14.51
N VAL A 155 -8.30 -5.70 -15.39
CA VAL A 155 -8.29 -5.33 -16.81
C VAL A 155 -9.64 -5.60 -17.46
N ARG A 156 -10.21 -6.78 -17.25
CA ARG A 156 -11.53 -7.15 -17.76
C ARG A 156 -12.64 -6.26 -17.25
N PHE A 157 -12.57 -5.88 -15.96
CA PHE A 157 -13.53 -4.95 -15.37
C PHE A 157 -13.50 -3.58 -16.08
N ILE A 158 -12.29 -3.03 -16.29
CA ILE A 158 -12.09 -1.76 -16.98
C ILE A 158 -12.63 -1.83 -18.41
N LEU A 159 -12.27 -2.87 -19.15
CA LEU A 159 -12.74 -3.06 -20.54
C LEU A 159 -14.27 -3.16 -20.61
N LYS A 160 -14.87 -3.97 -19.76
CA LYS A 160 -16.34 -4.10 -19.68
C LYS A 160 -17.01 -2.75 -19.39
N PHE A 161 -16.48 -1.97 -18.45
CA PHE A 161 -17.03 -0.65 -18.12
C PHE A 161 -16.93 0.34 -19.28
N LEU A 162 -15.85 0.27 -20.07
CA LEU A 162 -15.62 1.12 -21.24
C LEU A 162 -16.31 0.60 -22.51
N GLY A 163 -17.05 -0.55 -22.45
CA GLY A 163 -17.71 -1.15 -23.62
C GLY A 163 -16.72 -1.67 -24.65
N LYS A 164 -15.54 -2.16 -24.23
CA LYS A 164 -14.47 -2.65 -25.11
C LYS A 164 -14.27 -4.16 -24.95
N GLY A 165 -13.79 -4.83 -26.01
CA GLY A 165 -13.41 -6.23 -26.01
C GLY A 165 -11.99 -6.46 -25.48
N GLU A 166 -11.59 -7.72 -25.46
CA GLU A 166 -10.28 -8.19 -24.95
C GLU A 166 -9.20 -8.29 -26.05
N GLU A 167 -9.50 -7.94 -27.30
CA GLU A 167 -8.64 -8.10 -28.48
C GLU A 167 -7.29 -7.37 -28.38
N ASN A 168 -7.22 -6.32 -27.56
CA ASN A 168 -6.00 -5.56 -27.36
C ASN A 168 -5.17 -6.04 -26.15
N ILE A 169 -5.61 -7.08 -25.41
CA ILE A 169 -4.81 -7.65 -24.32
C ILE A 169 -3.56 -8.30 -24.92
N ALA A 170 -2.39 -7.89 -24.42
CA ALA A 170 -1.09 -8.43 -24.84
C ALA A 170 -0.35 -8.96 -23.61
N TYR A 171 -0.21 -10.29 -23.53
CA TYR A 171 0.63 -10.91 -22.50
C TYR A 171 2.10 -10.70 -22.83
N ILE A 172 2.85 -10.17 -21.87
CA ILE A 172 4.28 -9.87 -22.00
C ILE A 172 5.08 -10.65 -20.96
N GLU A 173 6.40 -10.73 -21.16
CA GLU A 173 7.30 -11.39 -20.21
C GLU A 173 7.12 -10.85 -18.78
N ASP A 174 7.11 -11.76 -17.81
CA ASP A 174 6.92 -11.35 -16.40
C ASP A 174 8.18 -10.68 -15.84
N ARG A 175 7.98 -9.83 -14.86
CA ARG A 175 9.08 -9.12 -14.20
C ARG A 175 9.84 -10.06 -13.28
N LEU A 176 11.17 -9.91 -13.23
CA LEU A 176 12.01 -10.61 -12.26
C LEU A 176 11.60 -10.24 -10.82
N GLY A 177 11.47 -11.24 -9.96
CA GLY A 177 11.06 -11.04 -8.57
C GLY A 177 9.60 -10.57 -8.40
N HIS A 178 8.72 -10.90 -9.38
CA HIS A 178 7.32 -10.56 -9.32
C HIS A 178 6.56 -11.51 -8.40
N ASP A 179 6.29 -11.08 -7.19
CA ASP A 179 5.57 -11.87 -6.19
C ASP A 179 4.16 -12.24 -6.66
N ARG A 180 3.75 -13.48 -6.37
CA ARG A 180 2.47 -14.02 -6.85
C ARG A 180 1.27 -13.45 -6.14
N ARG A 181 1.33 -13.28 -4.81
CA ARG A 181 0.20 -12.82 -4.01
C ARG A 181 0.67 -11.98 -2.83
N TYR A 182 -0.02 -10.85 -2.63
CA TYR A 182 0.02 -10.05 -1.41
C TYR A 182 -1.38 -9.93 -0.83
N ALA A 183 -1.49 -10.17 0.48
CA ALA A 183 -2.70 -9.89 1.23
C ALA A 183 -2.33 -9.65 2.70
N ILE A 184 -2.94 -8.67 3.33
CA ILE A 184 -2.64 -8.29 4.71
C ILE A 184 -3.89 -8.31 5.59
N ASP A 185 -3.68 -8.59 6.87
CA ASP A 185 -4.70 -8.48 7.89
C ASP A 185 -4.74 -7.04 8.43
N SER A 186 -5.89 -6.39 8.32
CA SER A 186 -6.14 -5.03 8.82
C SER A 186 -6.94 -5.02 10.13
N ASN A 187 -7.06 -6.14 10.83
CA ASN A 187 -7.85 -6.22 12.06
C ASN A 187 -7.29 -5.34 13.19
N LYS A 188 -5.98 -5.10 13.23
CA LYS A 188 -5.37 -4.23 14.24
C LYS A 188 -5.84 -2.77 14.12
N ILE A 189 -5.75 -2.18 12.94
CA ILE A 189 -6.21 -0.80 12.74
C ILE A 189 -7.72 -0.69 12.97
N LYS A 190 -8.49 -1.70 12.56
CA LYS A 190 -9.93 -1.77 12.80
C LYS A 190 -10.27 -1.84 14.29
N SER A 191 -9.66 -2.76 15.03
CA SER A 191 -9.96 -2.97 16.45
C SER A 191 -9.46 -1.83 17.35
N GLN A 192 -8.28 -1.29 17.07
CA GLN A 192 -7.66 -0.26 17.92
C GLN A 192 -8.13 1.16 17.57
N LEU A 193 -8.36 1.46 16.30
CA LEU A 193 -8.65 2.81 15.84
C LEU A 193 -10.06 2.96 15.23
N GLY A 194 -10.78 1.85 14.99
CA GLY A 194 -12.13 1.86 14.40
C GLY A 194 -12.13 2.12 12.88
N TRP A 195 -10.98 2.04 12.20
CA TRP A 195 -10.89 2.28 10.78
C TRP A 195 -11.30 1.06 9.96
N GLN A 196 -12.00 1.30 8.87
CA GLN A 196 -12.27 0.34 7.80
C GLN A 196 -12.44 1.08 6.48
N PRO A 197 -12.14 0.45 5.32
CA PRO A 197 -12.37 1.07 4.02
C PRO A 197 -13.87 1.36 3.82
N LEU A 198 -14.17 2.50 3.19
CA LEU A 198 -15.52 2.93 2.87
C LEU A 198 -15.90 2.61 1.42
N TYR A 199 -14.91 2.61 0.52
CA TYR A 199 -15.14 2.32 -0.90
C TYR A 199 -15.18 0.82 -1.14
N SER A 200 -16.27 0.34 -1.74
CA SER A 200 -16.23 -0.96 -2.44
C SER A 200 -15.33 -0.83 -3.67
N PHE A 201 -14.73 -1.95 -4.09
CA PHE A 201 -13.90 -1.92 -5.32
C PHE A 201 -14.72 -1.48 -6.53
N GLU A 202 -15.93 -1.98 -6.65
CA GLU A 202 -16.85 -1.69 -7.77
C GLU A 202 -17.19 -0.21 -7.89
N GLU A 203 -17.38 0.48 -6.79
CA GLU A 203 -17.62 1.93 -6.76
C GLU A 203 -16.34 2.70 -7.04
N GLY A 204 -15.27 2.42 -6.30
CA GLY A 204 -14.01 3.12 -6.43
C GLY A 204 -13.38 2.99 -7.83
N ILE A 205 -13.43 1.79 -8.45
CA ILE A 205 -12.88 1.61 -9.80
C ILE A 205 -13.70 2.35 -10.86
N LYS A 206 -15.04 2.40 -10.74
CA LYS A 206 -15.89 3.18 -11.65
C LYS A 206 -15.58 4.67 -11.56
N ASP A 207 -15.43 5.19 -10.34
CA ASP A 207 -15.08 6.59 -10.12
C ASP A 207 -13.67 6.91 -10.63
N THR A 208 -12.73 5.98 -10.44
CA THR A 208 -11.38 6.08 -11.01
C THR A 208 -11.41 6.13 -12.54
N ILE A 209 -12.17 5.23 -13.20
CA ILE A 209 -12.27 5.21 -14.66
C ILE A 209 -12.88 6.52 -15.20
N ARG A 210 -13.91 7.07 -14.53
CA ARG A 210 -14.53 8.35 -14.92
C ARG A 210 -13.60 9.52 -14.77
N TRP A 211 -12.68 9.44 -13.82
CA TRP A 211 -11.71 10.51 -13.56
C TRP A 211 -10.64 10.60 -14.67
N TYR A 212 -10.19 9.47 -15.21
CA TYR A 212 -9.22 9.40 -16.32
C TYR A 212 -9.87 9.60 -17.69
#